data_ed7317e768c4d232efd28783a92b5123
#
_entry.id   ed7317e768c4d232efd28783a92b5123
#
_cell.length_a   1.000
_cell.length_b   1.000
_cell.length_c   1.000
_cell.angle_alpha   90.00
_cell.angle_beta   90.00
_cell.angle_gamma   90.00
#
_symmetry.space_group_name_H-M   'P 1'
#
loop_
_entity.id
_entity.type
_entity.pdbx_description
1 polymer ?
#
loop_
_entity_poly.entity_id
_entity_poly.type
_entity_poly.pdbx_seq_one_letter_code
_entity_poly.pdbx_strand_id
1 'polypeptide(L)'
;MNKNLRILAVTGALAAFLLVGIARAQDTGKLTMRQAVTLALQNSRDLALARVQYTVALNEAGLDRSAFLPNLYTGSGAAYTSGFPSIAGGPPAVFQMSYNEAVFNPLLKGQQRAAEDRAKNMKLEIDRMHDVVIVRAATAYLELAEVRHSLELMRKEEASAEKILGVTRDRVAANQELPIEVTRGELDQARVQERIIKLEGRDETLTQQIRDLTGISDGQAIEVDTSEPSFENDLSVNDMMNAAIRSDPGIQEAENERLARQQLLRGAHLSYFPTVALVGQYSILSKFNNYDEFYKKFERNNVSVGVQITIPLFASKTKATVALAKSELNVAELTLGNKRQEVRLDIQQKARTVRELDASREVARLDLKLAQETLQLNQSEFDEGRLTLRDIERARLEESDKWVAFLDADFARQQGQLSLLQATGQLAKVFQ
;
A
#
# COMPACT_ATOMS: atom_id res chain seq x y z
N MET A 1 -7.08 -11.78 -62.53
CA MET A 1 -5.94 -10.88 -62.25
C MET A 1 -6.36 -9.99 -61.08
N ASN A 2 -6.00 -10.19 -59.99
CA ASN A 2 -5.08 -10.37 -58.94
C ASN A 2 -5.74 -10.22 -57.55
N LYS A 3 -6.34 -11.30 -57.02
CA LYS A 3 -6.70 -11.33 -55.56
C LYS A 3 -5.51 -11.70 -54.67
N ASN A 4 -4.45 -12.26 -55.25
CA ASN A 4 -3.29 -12.74 -54.52
C ASN A 4 -2.23 -11.67 -54.16
N LEU A 5 -2.35 -10.45 -54.75
CA LEU A 5 -1.38 -9.40 -54.46
C LEU A 5 -1.75 -8.52 -53.21
N ARG A 6 -3.00 -8.63 -52.72
CA ARG A 6 -3.42 -7.91 -51.52
C ARG A 6 -3.15 -8.67 -50.21
N ILE A 7 -2.97 -9.97 -50.29
CA ILE A 7 -2.65 -10.80 -49.09
C ILE A 7 -1.15 -10.73 -48.74
N LEU A 8 -0.27 -10.56 -49.73
CA LEU A 8 1.18 -10.39 -49.48
C LEU A 8 1.56 -9.00 -48.91
N ALA A 9 0.75 -7.98 -49.16
CA ALA A 9 1.02 -6.65 -48.61
C ALA A 9 0.57 -6.50 -47.15
N VAL A 10 -0.41 -7.28 -46.68
CA VAL A 10 -0.90 -7.24 -45.29
C VAL A 10 -0.02 -8.06 -44.36
N THR A 11 0.58 -9.15 -44.84
CA THR A 11 1.53 -9.97 -44.02
C THR A 11 2.90 -9.30 -43.89
N GLY A 12 3.34 -8.48 -44.86
CA GLY A 12 4.58 -7.70 -44.75
C GLY A 12 4.48 -6.53 -43.75
N ALA A 13 3.33 -5.91 -43.61
CA ALA A 13 3.12 -4.81 -42.66
C ALA A 13 2.99 -5.28 -41.19
N LEU A 14 2.48 -6.51 -40.96
CA LEU A 14 2.38 -7.07 -39.60
C LEU A 14 3.73 -7.58 -39.05
N ALA A 15 4.67 -8.00 -39.92
CA ALA A 15 6.01 -8.42 -39.51
C ALA A 15 6.93 -7.23 -39.23
N ALA A 16 6.71 -6.07 -39.83
CA ALA A 16 7.47 -4.85 -39.56
C ALA A 16 7.08 -4.15 -38.25
N PHE A 17 5.87 -4.41 -37.72
CA PHE A 17 5.42 -3.81 -36.45
C PHE A 17 5.85 -4.59 -35.20
N LEU A 18 6.36 -5.82 -35.38
CA LEU A 18 6.86 -6.66 -34.27
C LEU A 18 8.37 -6.50 -34.01
N LEU A 19 9.08 -5.69 -34.78
CA LEU A 19 10.53 -5.42 -34.61
C LEU A 19 10.86 -4.02 -34.12
N VAL A 20 9.85 -3.17 -33.78
CA VAL A 20 10.02 -1.97 -32.96
C VAL A 20 9.86 -2.36 -31.49
N GLY A 21 10.39 -3.53 -31.13
CA GLY A 21 10.61 -3.99 -29.79
C GLY A 21 11.87 -3.34 -29.25
N ILE A 22 11.67 -2.25 -28.49
CA ILE A 22 12.41 -2.00 -27.24
C ILE A 22 13.94 -2.12 -27.38
N ALA A 23 14.54 -1.27 -28.19
CA ALA A 23 15.84 -0.71 -27.83
C ALA A 23 15.56 0.42 -26.81
N ARG A 24 15.15 0.03 -25.59
CA ARG A 24 15.35 0.89 -24.43
C ARG A 24 16.87 0.95 -24.29
N ALA A 25 17.45 2.08 -24.69
CA ALA A 25 18.81 2.41 -24.36
C ALA A 25 18.97 2.07 -22.86
N GLN A 26 19.82 1.12 -22.54
CA GLN A 26 20.34 0.94 -21.20
C GLN A 26 21.08 2.23 -20.89
N ASP A 27 20.36 3.16 -20.30
CA ASP A 27 20.96 4.30 -19.64
C ASP A 27 21.74 3.69 -18.48
N THR A 28 23.06 3.57 -18.65
CA THR A 28 24.01 3.14 -17.62
C THR A 28 24.21 4.26 -16.59
N GLY A 29 23.20 5.11 -16.43
CA GLY A 29 23.15 6.15 -15.43
C GLY A 29 22.85 5.59 -14.05
N LYS A 30 23.35 6.28 -13.04
CA LYS A 30 23.01 6.00 -11.64
C LYS A 30 21.49 6.02 -11.46
N LEU A 31 20.95 5.04 -10.71
CA LEU A 31 19.53 5.00 -10.36
C LEU A 31 19.24 6.18 -9.43
N THR A 32 18.38 7.10 -9.84
CA THR A 32 17.90 8.18 -8.97
C THR A 32 16.75 7.70 -8.10
N MET A 33 16.55 8.33 -6.94
CA MET A 33 15.43 8.00 -6.04
C MET A 33 14.06 8.13 -6.75
N ARG A 34 13.88 9.16 -7.58
CA ARG A 34 12.64 9.34 -8.36
C ARG A 34 12.42 8.20 -9.35
N GLN A 35 13.46 7.72 -10.02
CA GLN A 35 13.38 6.56 -10.92
C GLN A 35 13.06 5.28 -10.14
N ALA A 36 13.70 5.06 -8.97
CA ALA A 36 13.41 3.90 -8.11
C ALA A 36 11.94 3.88 -7.67
N VAL A 37 11.42 5.01 -7.21
CA VAL A 37 10.00 5.16 -6.83
C VAL A 37 9.07 4.92 -8.03
N THR A 38 9.36 5.48 -9.20
CA THR A 38 8.54 5.30 -10.41
C THR A 38 8.48 3.84 -10.83
N LEU A 39 9.63 3.14 -10.84
CA LEU A 39 9.69 1.72 -11.16
C LEU A 39 8.96 0.87 -10.11
N ALA A 40 9.11 1.20 -8.82
CA ALA A 40 8.41 0.50 -7.74
C ALA A 40 6.88 0.62 -7.88
N LEU A 41 6.37 1.79 -8.23
CA LEU A 41 4.93 2.00 -8.48
C LEU A 41 4.41 1.21 -9.70
N GLN A 42 5.24 1.05 -10.73
CA GLN A 42 4.89 0.27 -11.93
C GLN A 42 4.86 -1.24 -11.64
N ASN A 43 5.77 -1.73 -10.80
CA ASN A 43 5.97 -3.16 -10.55
C ASN A 43 5.35 -3.66 -9.23
N SER A 44 4.74 -2.78 -8.42
CA SER A 44 4.18 -3.14 -7.12
C SER A 44 3.04 -4.15 -7.22
N ARG A 45 3.25 -5.33 -6.64
CA ARG A 45 2.22 -6.37 -6.47
C ARG A 45 1.14 -5.93 -5.47
N ASP A 46 1.52 -5.20 -4.43
CA ASP A 46 0.60 -4.68 -3.42
C ASP A 46 -0.41 -3.70 -4.05
N LEU A 47 0.07 -2.83 -4.94
CA LEU A 47 -0.78 -1.90 -5.68
C LEU A 47 -1.69 -2.62 -6.68
N ALA A 48 -1.17 -3.67 -7.35
CA ALA A 48 -1.99 -4.51 -8.23
C ALA A 48 -3.09 -5.23 -7.43
N LEU A 49 -2.77 -5.78 -6.24
CA LEU A 49 -3.74 -6.41 -5.34
C LEU A 49 -4.84 -5.41 -4.91
N ALA A 50 -4.47 -4.20 -4.49
CA ALA A 50 -5.43 -3.16 -4.09
C ALA A 50 -6.39 -2.80 -5.24
N ARG A 51 -5.91 -2.74 -6.50
CA ARG A 51 -6.76 -2.53 -7.68
C ARG A 51 -7.75 -3.66 -7.92
N VAL A 52 -7.33 -4.91 -7.72
CA VAL A 52 -8.22 -6.07 -7.83
C VAL A 52 -9.27 -6.05 -6.72
N GLN A 53 -8.89 -5.73 -5.48
CA GLN A 53 -9.82 -5.59 -4.36
C GLN A 53 -10.86 -4.49 -4.60
N TYR A 54 -10.47 -3.37 -5.20
CA TYR A 54 -11.42 -2.34 -5.64
C TYR A 54 -12.40 -2.88 -6.69
N THR A 55 -11.93 -3.70 -7.64
CA THR A 55 -12.81 -4.34 -8.64
C THR A 55 -13.81 -5.30 -7.98
N VAL A 56 -13.38 -6.04 -6.95
CA VAL A 56 -14.27 -6.89 -6.14
C VAL A 56 -15.36 -6.05 -5.49
N ALA A 57 -15.00 -4.96 -4.82
CA ALA A 57 -15.99 -4.08 -4.16
C ALA A 57 -16.98 -3.43 -5.15
N LEU A 58 -16.54 -3.08 -6.36
CA LEU A 58 -17.43 -2.61 -7.42
C LEU A 58 -18.40 -3.69 -7.87
N ASN A 59 -17.96 -4.93 -7.98
CA ASN A 59 -18.80 -6.06 -8.37
C ASN A 59 -19.80 -6.40 -7.26
N GLU A 60 -19.41 -6.29 -5.98
CA GLU A 60 -20.32 -6.43 -4.82
C GLU A 60 -21.44 -5.36 -4.84
N ALA A 61 -21.08 -4.11 -5.10
CA ALA A 61 -22.05 -3.03 -5.26
C ALA A 61 -22.97 -3.28 -6.48
N GLY A 62 -22.42 -3.86 -7.56
CA GLY A 62 -23.17 -4.32 -8.73
C GLY A 62 -24.15 -5.45 -8.41
N LEU A 63 -23.76 -6.37 -7.53
CA LEU A 63 -24.62 -7.45 -7.05
C LEU A 63 -25.86 -6.90 -6.32
N ASP A 64 -25.68 -5.95 -5.40
CA ASP A 64 -26.79 -5.30 -4.71
C ASP A 64 -27.72 -4.54 -5.68
N ARG A 65 -27.14 -3.94 -6.72
CA ARG A 65 -27.92 -3.28 -7.79
C ARG A 65 -28.74 -4.28 -8.61
N SER A 66 -28.25 -5.51 -8.77
CA SER A 66 -28.90 -6.53 -9.58
C SER A 66 -30.28 -6.93 -9.06
N ALA A 67 -30.57 -6.68 -7.78
CA ALA A 67 -31.91 -6.89 -7.21
C ALA A 67 -33.00 -6.03 -7.85
N PHE A 68 -32.62 -4.89 -8.47
CA PHE A 68 -33.50 -3.98 -9.21
C PHE A 68 -33.49 -4.21 -10.74
N LEU A 69 -32.86 -5.29 -11.19
CA LEU A 69 -32.80 -5.69 -12.58
C LEU A 69 -33.68 -6.93 -12.80
N PRO A 70 -34.17 -7.17 -14.03
CA PRO A 70 -34.89 -8.36 -14.36
C PRO A 70 -34.08 -9.63 -14.04
N ASN A 71 -34.62 -10.48 -13.16
CA ASN A 71 -34.04 -11.78 -12.83
C ASN A 71 -34.97 -12.88 -13.31
N LEU A 72 -34.47 -13.74 -14.21
CA LEU A 72 -35.19 -14.84 -14.77
C LEU A 72 -34.52 -16.16 -14.38
N TYR A 73 -35.29 -17.02 -13.74
CA TYR A 73 -34.80 -18.32 -13.30
C TYR A 73 -35.63 -19.41 -13.96
N THR A 74 -35.00 -20.52 -14.31
CA THR A 74 -35.70 -21.72 -14.81
C THR A 74 -35.29 -22.92 -13.97
N GLY A 75 -36.25 -23.81 -13.75
CA GLY A 75 -36.04 -25.02 -12.98
C GLY A 75 -37.00 -26.12 -13.40
N SER A 76 -36.69 -27.34 -13.00
CA SER A 76 -37.55 -28.52 -13.16
C SER A 76 -37.65 -29.23 -11.81
N GLY A 77 -38.84 -29.68 -11.46
CA GLY A 77 -39.07 -30.46 -10.24
C GLY A 77 -39.90 -31.69 -10.55
N ALA A 78 -39.52 -32.83 -10.01
CA ALA A 78 -40.36 -34.03 -9.99
C ALA A 78 -40.70 -34.34 -8.52
N ALA A 79 -42.01 -34.41 -8.24
CA ALA A 79 -42.48 -34.80 -6.90
C ALA A 79 -43.54 -35.86 -7.03
N TYR A 80 -43.49 -36.87 -6.17
CA TYR A 80 -44.54 -37.85 -5.97
C TYR A 80 -45.45 -37.34 -4.85
N THR A 81 -46.75 -37.18 -5.16
CA THR A 81 -47.75 -36.81 -4.16
C THR A 81 -48.73 -37.96 -4.01
N SER A 82 -48.83 -38.53 -2.79
CA SER A 82 -49.84 -39.53 -2.44
C SER A 82 -50.87 -38.88 -1.52
N GLY A 83 -52.17 -39.11 -1.81
CA GLY A 83 -53.28 -38.57 -1.04
C GLY A 83 -53.91 -37.33 -1.66
N PHE A 84 -54.75 -36.64 -0.88
CA PHE A 84 -55.46 -35.44 -1.33
C PHE A 84 -54.46 -34.30 -1.59
N PRO A 85 -54.51 -33.64 -2.75
CA PRO A 85 -53.67 -32.48 -2.94
C PRO A 85 -53.98 -31.42 -1.87
N SER A 86 -52.94 -30.97 -1.17
CA SER A 86 -53.08 -29.92 -0.16
C SER A 86 -53.72 -28.70 -0.76
N ILE A 87 -54.64 -28.06 -0.02
CA ILE A 87 -55.28 -26.80 -0.42
C ILE A 87 -54.25 -25.69 -0.71
N ALA A 88 -53.05 -25.82 -0.18
CA ALA A 88 -51.93 -24.90 -0.37
C ALA A 88 -50.90 -25.32 -1.45
N GLY A 89 -50.98 -26.55 -1.96
CA GLY A 89 -50.03 -27.10 -2.93
C GLY A 89 -50.63 -27.31 -4.30
N GLY A 90 -50.24 -26.55 -5.30
CA GLY A 90 -50.53 -26.85 -6.70
C GLY A 90 -49.84 -28.13 -7.17
N PRO A 91 -50.20 -28.70 -8.33
CA PRO A 91 -49.50 -29.84 -8.90
C PRO A 91 -48.05 -29.49 -9.16
N PRO A 92 -47.10 -30.43 -8.96
CA PRO A 92 -45.69 -30.17 -9.17
C PRO A 92 -45.45 -29.76 -10.63
N ALA A 93 -44.66 -28.73 -10.82
CA ALA A 93 -44.27 -28.23 -12.12
C ALA A 93 -43.12 -29.06 -12.68
N VAL A 94 -43.31 -29.65 -13.88
CA VAL A 94 -42.22 -30.32 -14.61
C VAL A 94 -41.23 -29.33 -15.15
N PHE A 95 -41.69 -28.14 -15.46
CA PHE A 95 -40.88 -27.00 -15.85
C PHE A 95 -41.44 -25.72 -15.22
N GLN A 96 -40.57 -24.89 -14.67
CA GLN A 96 -40.95 -23.61 -14.09
C GLN A 96 -39.96 -22.54 -14.54
N MET A 97 -40.49 -21.41 -14.96
CA MET A 97 -39.70 -20.18 -15.18
C MET A 97 -40.28 -19.12 -14.27
N SER A 98 -39.44 -18.46 -13.52
CA SER A 98 -39.83 -17.39 -12.61
C SER A 98 -39.09 -16.10 -12.91
N TYR A 99 -39.82 -15.02 -12.93
CA TYR A 99 -39.31 -13.65 -13.08
C TYR A 99 -39.54 -12.90 -11.78
N ASN A 100 -38.51 -12.18 -11.33
CA ASN A 100 -38.61 -11.31 -10.16
C ASN A 100 -37.78 -10.07 -10.37
N GLU A 101 -38.36 -8.89 -10.09
CA GLU A 101 -37.70 -7.60 -10.17
C GLU A 101 -38.23 -6.69 -9.04
N ALA A 102 -37.33 -6.16 -8.20
CA ALA A 102 -37.70 -5.20 -7.19
C ALA A 102 -37.91 -3.82 -7.84
N VAL A 103 -39.14 -3.33 -7.94
CA VAL A 103 -39.44 -1.99 -8.47
C VAL A 103 -39.24 -0.92 -7.38
N PHE A 104 -39.72 -1.21 -6.18
CA PHE A 104 -39.57 -0.33 -5.03
C PHE A 104 -39.31 -1.14 -3.77
N ASN A 105 -38.05 -1.09 -3.30
CA ASN A 105 -37.65 -1.69 -2.03
C ASN A 105 -36.62 -0.77 -1.34
N PRO A 106 -37.05 0.06 -0.40
CA PRO A 106 -36.19 1.06 0.25
C PRO A 106 -35.02 0.45 1.02
N LEU A 107 -35.21 -0.74 1.62
CA LEU A 107 -34.15 -1.42 2.36
C LEU A 107 -33.02 -1.86 1.41
N LEU A 108 -33.35 -2.54 0.33
CA LEU A 108 -32.40 -2.91 -0.72
C LEU A 108 -31.73 -1.70 -1.35
N LYS A 109 -32.47 -0.61 -1.55
CA LYS A 109 -31.91 0.66 -2.06
C LYS A 109 -30.91 1.29 -1.08
N GLY A 110 -31.18 1.20 0.21
CA GLY A 110 -30.23 1.61 1.26
C GLY A 110 -28.95 0.77 1.23
N GLN A 111 -29.07 -0.55 1.08
CA GLN A 111 -27.94 -1.48 0.96
C GLN A 111 -27.09 -1.18 -0.28
N GLN A 112 -27.73 -1.05 -1.46
CA GLN A 112 -27.03 -0.69 -2.70
C GLN A 112 -26.20 0.60 -2.53
N ARG A 113 -26.79 1.67 -1.99
CA ARG A 113 -26.10 2.95 -1.80
C ARG A 113 -24.96 2.82 -0.79
N ALA A 114 -25.15 2.06 0.28
CA ALA A 114 -24.11 1.81 1.27
C ALA A 114 -22.93 1.02 0.66
N ALA A 115 -23.21 0.04 -0.19
CA ALA A 115 -22.16 -0.71 -0.91
C ALA A 115 -21.39 0.20 -1.89
N GLU A 116 -22.08 1.10 -2.59
CA GLU A 116 -21.45 2.12 -3.45
C GLU A 116 -20.53 3.05 -2.66
N ASP A 117 -20.93 3.49 -1.46
CA ASP A 117 -20.10 4.33 -0.59
C ASP A 117 -18.91 3.54 -0.02
N ARG A 118 -19.06 2.25 0.31
CA ARG A 118 -17.95 1.38 0.71
C ARG A 118 -16.98 1.07 -0.42
N ALA A 119 -17.45 0.93 -1.66
CA ALA A 119 -16.57 0.75 -2.80
C ALA A 119 -15.61 1.95 -2.98
N LYS A 120 -16.03 3.17 -2.62
CA LYS A 120 -15.14 4.35 -2.59
C LYS A 120 -13.97 4.18 -1.62
N ASN A 121 -14.16 3.46 -0.50
CA ASN A 121 -13.08 3.19 0.46
C ASN A 121 -11.99 2.32 -0.18
N MET A 122 -12.36 1.34 -1.00
CA MET A 122 -11.37 0.53 -1.71
C MET A 122 -10.58 1.33 -2.75
N LYS A 123 -11.14 2.42 -3.27
CA LYS A 123 -10.40 3.36 -4.11
C LYS A 123 -9.37 4.16 -3.28
N LEU A 124 -9.76 4.63 -2.09
CA LEU A 124 -8.84 5.30 -1.17
C LEU A 124 -7.71 4.38 -0.70
N GLU A 125 -7.98 3.07 -0.58
CA GLU A 125 -6.97 2.08 -0.27
C GLU A 125 -5.90 1.97 -1.37
N ILE A 126 -6.26 2.16 -2.65
CA ILE A 126 -5.29 2.24 -3.74
C ILE A 126 -4.36 3.45 -3.53
N ASP A 127 -4.93 4.62 -3.20
CA ASP A 127 -4.17 5.85 -2.98
C ASP A 127 -3.25 5.69 -1.75
N ARG A 128 -3.74 5.07 -0.67
CA ARG A 128 -2.95 4.73 0.52
C ARG A 128 -1.81 3.77 0.18
N MET A 129 -2.08 2.73 -0.60
CA MET A 129 -1.06 1.78 -1.03
C MET A 129 -0.01 2.42 -1.94
N HIS A 130 -0.41 3.36 -2.78
CA HIS A 130 0.49 4.17 -3.59
C HIS A 130 1.52 4.91 -2.70
N ASP A 131 1.06 5.58 -1.65
CA ASP A 131 1.93 6.28 -0.70
C ASP A 131 2.85 5.32 0.08
N VAL A 132 2.34 4.15 0.49
CA VAL A 132 3.14 3.11 1.15
C VAL A 132 4.27 2.61 0.26
N VAL A 133 4.01 2.40 -1.03
CA VAL A 133 5.05 1.97 -2.00
C VAL A 133 6.09 3.07 -2.20
N ILE A 134 5.68 4.33 -2.31
CA ILE A 134 6.61 5.47 -2.41
C ILE A 134 7.55 5.50 -1.20
N VAL A 135 7.00 5.49 0.01
CA VAL A 135 7.79 5.56 1.25
C VAL A 135 8.73 4.36 1.34
N ARG A 136 8.26 3.15 1.07
CA ARG A 136 9.08 1.94 1.10
C ARG A 136 10.25 2.01 0.12
N ALA A 137 10.00 2.43 -1.11
CA ALA A 137 11.04 2.54 -2.14
C ALA A 137 12.03 3.67 -1.82
N ALA A 138 11.55 4.85 -1.39
CA ALA A 138 12.40 5.97 -1.01
C ALA A 138 13.26 5.65 0.21
N THR A 139 12.69 5.01 1.25
CA THR A 139 13.45 4.62 2.46
C THR A 139 14.54 3.60 2.12
N ALA A 140 14.21 2.56 1.34
CA ALA A 140 15.19 1.55 0.93
C ALA A 140 16.32 2.16 0.08
N TYR A 141 15.99 3.12 -0.78
CA TYR A 141 16.97 3.84 -1.58
C TYR A 141 17.92 4.70 -0.72
N LEU A 142 17.37 5.48 0.21
CA LEU A 142 18.15 6.33 1.11
C LEU A 142 19.07 5.50 2.01
N GLU A 143 18.57 4.40 2.55
CA GLU A 143 19.33 3.49 3.38
C GLU A 143 20.46 2.80 2.59
N LEU A 144 20.22 2.42 1.32
CA LEU A 144 21.27 1.88 0.46
C LEU A 144 22.34 2.91 0.16
N ALA A 145 21.97 4.17 -0.08
CA ALA A 145 22.93 5.26 -0.31
C ALA A 145 23.80 5.50 0.92
N GLU A 146 23.20 5.55 2.12
CA GLU A 146 23.88 5.69 3.40
C GLU A 146 24.86 4.53 3.68
N VAL A 147 24.39 3.28 3.52
CA VAL A 147 25.23 2.08 3.74
C VAL A 147 26.43 2.07 2.80
N ARG A 148 26.26 2.43 1.53
CA ARG A 148 27.37 2.49 0.56
C ARG A 148 28.39 3.58 0.89
N HIS A 149 27.90 4.75 1.36
CA HIS A 149 28.78 5.79 1.82
C HIS A 149 29.58 5.33 3.04
N SER A 150 28.91 4.70 4.01
CA SER A 150 29.57 4.14 5.20
C SER A 150 30.59 3.05 4.83
N LEU A 151 30.28 2.18 3.86
CA LEU A 151 31.23 1.18 3.35
C LEU A 151 32.47 1.82 2.75
N GLU A 152 32.31 2.90 1.98
CA GLU A 152 33.45 3.61 1.39
C GLU A 152 34.37 4.21 2.47
N LEU A 153 33.79 4.77 3.53
CA LEU A 153 34.54 5.28 4.69
C LEU A 153 35.27 4.15 5.43
N MET A 154 34.56 3.04 5.74
CA MET A 154 35.15 1.91 6.46
C MET A 154 36.29 1.24 5.69
N ARG A 155 36.21 1.15 4.36
CA ARG A 155 37.32 0.63 3.52
C ARG A 155 38.56 1.55 3.55
N LYS A 156 38.38 2.86 3.62
CA LYS A 156 39.49 3.80 3.83
C LYS A 156 40.11 3.63 5.20
N GLU A 157 39.27 3.39 6.23
CA GLU A 157 39.70 3.13 7.59
C GLU A 157 40.51 1.81 7.70
N GLU A 158 40.02 0.73 7.05
CA GLU A 158 40.72 -0.57 6.97
C GLU A 158 42.15 -0.41 6.40
N ALA A 159 42.28 0.31 5.29
CA ALA A 159 43.59 0.57 4.68
C ALA A 159 44.53 1.39 5.59
N SER A 160 43.96 2.26 6.40
CA SER A 160 44.73 3.01 7.42
C SER A 160 45.16 2.11 8.58
N ALA A 161 44.23 1.32 9.14
CA ALA A 161 44.51 0.39 10.23
C ALA A 161 45.61 -0.62 9.86
N GLU A 162 45.59 -1.13 8.63
CA GLU A 162 46.61 -2.06 8.11
C GLU A 162 48.00 -1.42 8.08
N LYS A 163 48.09 -0.18 7.57
CA LYS A 163 49.38 0.56 7.55
C LYS A 163 49.93 0.77 8.95
N ILE A 164 49.08 1.12 9.92
CA ILE A 164 49.48 1.37 11.29
C ILE A 164 49.94 0.09 11.94
N LEU A 165 49.23 -0.99 11.79
CA LEU A 165 49.62 -2.29 12.32
C LEU A 165 50.99 -2.70 11.77
N GLY A 166 51.26 -2.45 10.48
CA GLY A 166 52.58 -2.65 9.87
C GLY A 166 53.68 -1.85 10.59
N VAL A 167 53.48 -0.53 10.75
CA VAL A 167 54.45 0.34 11.45
C VAL A 167 54.64 -0.08 12.93
N THR A 168 53.54 -0.46 13.61
CA THR A 168 53.62 -0.90 15.01
C THR A 168 54.41 -2.22 15.12
N ARG A 169 54.24 -3.17 14.21
CA ARG A 169 55.05 -4.40 14.17
C ARG A 169 56.55 -4.12 13.98
N ASP A 170 56.90 -3.21 13.06
CA ASP A 170 58.26 -2.84 12.81
C ASP A 170 58.91 -2.17 14.07
N ARG A 171 58.16 -1.32 14.78
CA ARG A 171 58.63 -0.67 16.00
C ARG A 171 58.81 -1.64 17.17
N VAL A 172 57.90 -2.61 17.30
CA VAL A 172 58.04 -3.69 18.29
C VAL A 172 59.25 -4.57 17.97
N ALA A 173 59.50 -4.90 16.71
CA ALA A 173 60.68 -5.63 16.28
C ALA A 173 61.96 -4.85 16.56
N ALA A 174 61.94 -3.53 16.48
CA ALA A 174 63.04 -2.64 16.84
C ALA A 174 63.15 -2.38 18.37
N ASN A 175 62.36 -3.02 19.24
CA ASN A 175 62.25 -2.76 20.68
C ASN A 175 61.90 -1.32 21.05
N GLN A 176 61.18 -0.62 20.19
CA GLN A 176 60.75 0.77 20.42
C GLN A 176 59.35 0.85 21.01
N GLU A 177 58.56 -0.24 20.91
CA GLU A 177 57.21 -0.36 21.46
C GLU A 177 56.99 -1.72 22.14
N LEU A 178 55.92 -1.82 22.94
CA LEU A 178 55.58 -3.05 23.66
C LEU A 178 54.77 -4.01 22.76
N PRO A 179 54.95 -5.36 22.88
CA PRO A 179 54.22 -6.35 22.10
C PRO A 179 52.68 -6.22 22.18
N ILE A 180 52.17 -5.71 23.31
CA ILE A 180 50.74 -5.48 23.52
C ILE A 180 50.12 -4.51 22.50
N GLU A 181 50.91 -3.60 21.93
CA GLU A 181 50.44 -2.64 20.93
C GLU A 181 50.11 -3.33 19.59
N VAL A 182 50.80 -4.41 19.24
CA VAL A 182 50.48 -5.24 18.08
C VAL A 182 49.09 -5.89 18.28
N THR A 183 48.85 -6.48 19.46
CA THR A 183 47.54 -7.08 19.77
C THR A 183 46.40 -6.05 19.76
N ARG A 184 46.65 -4.81 20.17
CA ARG A 184 45.68 -3.71 20.08
C ARG A 184 45.39 -3.35 18.63
N GLY A 185 46.42 -3.19 17.79
CA GLY A 185 46.24 -2.91 16.37
C GLY A 185 45.50 -4.05 15.62
N GLU A 186 45.79 -5.30 15.99
CA GLU A 186 45.05 -6.46 15.45
C GLU A 186 43.58 -6.44 15.87
N LEU A 187 43.26 -6.05 17.12
CA LEU A 187 41.89 -5.91 17.59
C LEU A 187 41.15 -4.79 16.86
N ASP A 188 41.81 -3.64 16.64
CA ASP A 188 41.16 -2.52 15.94
C ASP A 188 40.96 -2.86 14.48
N GLN A 189 41.88 -3.51 13.80
CA GLN A 189 41.70 -4.05 12.45
C GLN A 189 40.53 -5.04 12.38
N ALA A 190 40.43 -5.99 13.31
CA ALA A 190 39.34 -6.96 13.36
C ALA A 190 37.96 -6.29 13.56
N ARG A 191 37.88 -5.21 14.36
CA ARG A 191 36.67 -4.42 14.57
C ARG A 191 36.23 -3.72 13.27
N VAL A 192 37.16 -3.13 12.54
CA VAL A 192 36.84 -2.49 11.24
C VAL A 192 36.34 -3.54 10.25
N GLN A 193 37.00 -4.69 10.16
CA GLN A 193 36.56 -5.80 9.30
C GLN A 193 35.17 -6.31 9.69
N GLU A 194 34.88 -6.46 10.98
CA GLU A 194 33.52 -6.84 11.44
C GLU A 194 32.47 -5.84 10.98
N ARG A 195 32.74 -4.53 11.07
CA ARG A 195 31.82 -3.49 10.59
C ARG A 195 31.63 -3.56 9.09
N ILE A 196 32.68 -3.74 8.31
CA ILE A 196 32.61 -3.91 6.84
C ILE A 196 31.71 -5.09 6.46
N ILE A 197 31.93 -6.26 7.07
CA ILE A 197 31.10 -7.46 6.79
C ILE A 197 29.62 -7.21 7.11
N LYS A 198 29.32 -6.53 8.20
CA LYS A 198 27.93 -6.15 8.54
C LYS A 198 27.31 -5.22 7.51
N LEU A 199 28.05 -4.21 7.06
CA LEU A 199 27.59 -3.25 6.06
C LEU A 199 27.44 -3.92 4.67
N GLU A 200 28.34 -4.81 4.28
CA GLU A 200 28.23 -5.58 3.03
C GLU A 200 26.97 -6.48 3.02
N GLY A 201 26.69 -7.19 4.12
CA GLY A 201 25.45 -7.94 4.26
C GLY A 201 24.21 -7.05 4.21
N ARG A 202 24.29 -5.82 4.73
CA ARG A 202 23.20 -4.84 4.64
C ARG A 202 23.02 -4.32 3.22
N ASP A 203 24.11 -3.97 2.51
CA ASP A 203 24.09 -3.55 1.09
C ASP A 203 23.45 -4.63 0.20
N GLU A 204 23.82 -5.90 0.38
CA GLU A 204 23.26 -7.02 -0.37
C GLU A 204 21.75 -7.14 -0.13
N THR A 205 21.33 -7.09 1.12
CA THR A 205 19.90 -7.16 1.51
C THR A 205 19.10 -6.02 0.90
N LEU A 206 19.59 -4.77 1.02
CA LEU A 206 18.91 -3.58 0.49
C LEU A 206 18.91 -3.57 -1.04
N THR A 207 20.00 -4.01 -1.66
CA THR A 207 20.08 -4.17 -3.12
C THR A 207 19.02 -5.14 -3.63
N GLN A 208 18.86 -6.29 -2.95
CA GLN A 208 17.81 -7.25 -3.29
C GLN A 208 16.40 -6.67 -3.05
N GLN A 209 16.20 -5.96 -1.95
CA GLN A 209 14.94 -5.28 -1.67
C GLN A 209 14.57 -4.26 -2.75
N ILE A 210 15.53 -3.46 -3.22
CA ILE A 210 15.30 -2.52 -4.32
C ILE A 210 14.98 -3.24 -5.63
N ARG A 211 15.65 -4.36 -5.94
CA ARG A 211 15.32 -5.19 -7.10
C ARG A 211 13.89 -5.72 -7.04
N ASP A 212 13.50 -6.25 -5.90
CA ASP A 212 12.14 -6.76 -5.70
C ASP A 212 11.07 -5.67 -5.85
N LEU A 213 11.36 -4.45 -5.37
CA LEU A 213 10.45 -3.31 -5.49
C LEU A 213 10.40 -2.76 -6.91
N THR A 214 11.55 -2.63 -7.59
CA THR A 214 11.66 -1.97 -8.90
C THR A 214 11.49 -2.90 -10.08
N GLY A 215 11.64 -4.21 -9.89
CA GLY A 215 11.62 -5.21 -10.95
C GLY A 215 12.91 -5.22 -11.79
N ILE A 216 14.00 -4.61 -11.31
CA ILE A 216 15.30 -4.65 -11.97
C ILE A 216 15.88 -6.06 -11.86
N SER A 217 16.38 -6.63 -12.98
CA SER A 217 16.89 -7.99 -13.02
C SER A 217 18.21 -8.16 -12.26
N ASP A 218 18.45 -9.38 -11.74
CA ASP A 218 19.61 -9.72 -10.89
C ASP A 218 20.99 -9.46 -11.53
N GLY A 219 21.07 -9.42 -12.87
CA GLY A 219 22.33 -9.18 -13.59
C GLY A 219 22.70 -7.71 -13.77
N GLN A 220 21.82 -6.76 -13.40
CA GLN A 220 22.06 -5.33 -13.58
C GLN A 220 22.60 -4.71 -12.29
N ALA A 221 23.75 -4.02 -12.39
CA ALA A 221 24.30 -3.26 -11.28
C ALA A 221 23.38 -2.09 -10.91
N ILE A 222 23.10 -1.92 -9.62
CA ILE A 222 22.35 -0.78 -9.10
C ILE A 222 23.38 0.21 -8.53
N GLU A 223 23.63 1.30 -9.24
CA GLU A 223 24.38 2.43 -8.73
C GLU A 223 23.40 3.48 -8.23
N VAL A 224 23.49 3.85 -6.95
CA VAL A 224 22.67 4.90 -6.36
C VAL A 224 23.38 6.26 -6.46
N ASP A 225 22.60 7.32 -6.65
CA ASP A 225 23.11 8.68 -6.54
C ASP A 225 23.12 9.08 -5.07
N THR A 226 24.31 9.38 -4.55
CA THR A 226 24.51 9.78 -3.15
C THR A 226 24.30 11.28 -2.93
N SER A 227 23.85 12.03 -3.97
CA SER A 227 23.49 13.44 -3.80
C SER A 227 22.22 13.54 -2.93
N GLU A 228 22.29 14.36 -1.90
CA GLU A 228 21.23 14.52 -0.90
C GLU A 228 19.92 15.03 -1.53
N PRO A 229 18.82 14.26 -1.48
CA PRO A 229 17.52 14.82 -1.80
C PRO A 229 17.06 15.73 -0.67
N SER A 230 16.78 16.99 -0.96
CA SER A 230 16.23 17.93 0.01
C SER A 230 14.70 17.76 0.07
N PHE A 231 14.18 17.28 1.19
CA PHE A 231 12.73 17.25 1.48
C PHE A 231 12.35 18.49 2.31
N GLU A 232 12.39 19.65 1.70
CA GLU A 232 11.98 20.87 2.39
C GLU A 232 10.45 20.97 2.48
N ASN A 233 9.96 21.28 3.66
CA ASN A 233 8.54 21.52 3.90
C ASN A 233 8.40 22.88 4.62
N ASP A 234 8.03 23.90 3.86
CA ASP A 234 7.89 25.28 4.35
C ASP A 234 6.55 25.56 5.05
N LEU A 235 5.70 24.54 5.21
CA LEU A 235 4.36 24.73 5.79
C LEU A 235 4.44 24.88 7.30
N SER A 236 3.63 25.79 7.85
CA SER A 236 3.40 25.87 9.29
C SER A 236 2.72 24.58 9.80
N VAL A 237 2.90 24.22 11.07
CA VAL A 237 2.24 23.06 11.68
C VAL A 237 0.71 23.10 11.54
N ASN A 238 0.12 24.30 11.61
CA ASN A 238 -1.31 24.47 11.41
C ASN A 238 -1.75 24.20 9.96
N ASP A 239 -0.95 24.62 8.99
CA ASP A 239 -1.23 24.36 7.56
C ASP A 239 -1.06 22.88 7.24
N MET A 240 -0.05 22.22 7.79
CA MET A 240 0.14 20.77 7.71
C MET A 240 -1.05 20.01 8.28
N MET A 241 -1.54 20.43 9.44
CA MET A 241 -2.70 19.83 10.10
C MET A 241 -3.99 20.00 9.27
N ASN A 242 -4.19 21.19 8.70
CA ASN A 242 -5.34 21.46 7.84
C ASN A 242 -5.24 20.70 6.50
N ALA A 243 -4.04 20.51 5.96
CA ALA A 243 -3.80 19.71 4.78
C ALA A 243 -4.11 18.23 5.07
N ALA A 244 -3.54 17.67 6.15
CA ALA A 244 -3.77 16.31 6.57
C ALA A 244 -5.27 15.98 6.80
N ILE A 245 -6.00 16.83 7.53
CA ILE A 245 -7.44 16.61 7.78
C ILE A 245 -8.25 16.54 6.47
N ARG A 246 -7.81 17.24 5.42
CA ARG A 246 -8.50 17.21 4.12
C ARG A 246 -8.09 16.05 3.23
N SER A 247 -6.86 15.61 3.29
CA SER A 247 -6.28 14.62 2.36
C SER A 247 -6.12 13.23 2.97
N ASP A 248 -6.24 13.07 4.31
CA ASP A 248 -6.03 11.79 4.97
C ASP A 248 -7.05 10.74 4.51
N PRO A 249 -6.60 9.61 3.92
CA PRO A 249 -7.48 8.57 3.43
C PRO A 249 -8.33 7.95 4.55
N GLY A 250 -7.79 7.80 5.77
CA GLY A 250 -8.50 7.21 6.89
C GLY A 250 -9.66 8.09 7.38
N ILE A 251 -9.55 9.42 7.31
CA ILE A 251 -10.67 10.34 7.57
C ILE A 251 -11.74 10.20 6.48
N GLN A 252 -11.32 10.13 5.20
CA GLN A 252 -12.24 9.97 4.08
C GLN A 252 -12.94 8.61 4.12
N GLU A 253 -12.26 7.53 4.50
CA GLU A 253 -12.84 6.21 4.72
C GLU A 253 -13.90 6.24 5.83
N ALA A 254 -13.60 6.86 6.97
CA ALA A 254 -14.54 7.01 8.08
C ALA A 254 -15.76 7.87 7.69
N GLU A 255 -15.56 8.89 6.85
CA GLU A 255 -16.65 9.71 6.29
C GLU A 255 -17.56 8.88 5.36
N ASN A 256 -16.97 8.11 4.45
CA ASN A 256 -17.72 7.23 3.54
C ASN A 256 -18.48 6.14 4.31
N GLU A 257 -17.90 5.56 5.37
CA GLU A 257 -18.62 4.58 6.22
C GLU A 257 -19.77 5.26 6.97
N ARG A 258 -19.58 6.47 7.48
CA ARG A 258 -20.66 7.25 8.08
C ARG A 258 -21.80 7.48 7.07
N LEU A 259 -21.47 7.84 5.83
CA LEU A 259 -22.46 8.01 4.75
C LEU A 259 -23.15 6.69 4.43
N ALA A 260 -22.42 5.58 4.34
CA ALA A 260 -22.99 4.26 4.13
C ALA A 260 -23.99 3.88 5.23
N ARG A 261 -23.62 4.10 6.52
CA ARG A 261 -24.53 3.87 7.66
C ARG A 261 -25.76 4.78 7.64
N GLN A 262 -25.62 6.01 7.19
CA GLN A 262 -26.73 6.94 6.99
C GLN A 262 -27.70 6.43 5.89
N GLN A 263 -27.19 5.88 4.77
CA GLN A 263 -28.04 5.27 3.74
C GLN A 263 -28.77 4.02 4.25
N LEU A 264 -28.10 3.18 5.05
CA LEU A 264 -28.74 2.01 5.68
C LEU A 264 -29.84 2.44 6.65
N LEU A 265 -29.61 3.44 7.50
CA LEU A 265 -30.62 3.98 8.40
C LEU A 265 -31.82 4.54 7.63
N ARG A 266 -31.55 5.30 6.56
CA ARG A 266 -32.61 5.82 5.68
C ARG A 266 -33.44 4.69 5.06
N GLY A 267 -32.77 3.63 4.54
CA GLY A 267 -33.44 2.45 4.00
C GLY A 267 -34.28 1.72 5.05
N ALA A 268 -33.73 1.57 6.27
CA ALA A 268 -34.44 0.98 7.40
C ALA A 268 -35.67 1.79 7.82
N HIS A 269 -35.58 3.10 7.88
CA HIS A 269 -36.75 3.97 8.15
C HIS A 269 -37.82 3.85 7.07
N LEU A 270 -37.42 3.85 5.80
CA LEU A 270 -38.34 3.73 4.68
C LEU A 270 -38.92 2.31 4.54
N SER A 271 -38.42 1.30 5.25
CA SER A 271 -38.97 -0.05 5.23
C SER A 271 -40.33 -0.19 5.98
N TYR A 272 -40.80 0.88 6.62
CA TYR A 272 -42.20 0.97 7.05
C TYR A 272 -43.19 1.19 5.89
N PHE A 273 -42.71 1.63 4.73
CA PHE A 273 -43.53 1.77 3.52
C PHE A 273 -43.68 0.43 2.77
N PRO A 274 -44.72 0.30 1.94
CA PRO A 274 -44.88 -0.88 1.10
C PRO A 274 -43.67 -1.12 0.18
N THR A 275 -43.36 -2.38 -0.05
CA THR A 275 -42.45 -2.79 -1.13
C THR A 275 -43.22 -3.24 -2.34
N VAL A 276 -42.72 -2.97 -3.55
CA VAL A 276 -43.33 -3.30 -4.82
C VAL A 276 -42.35 -4.11 -5.66
N ALA A 277 -42.81 -5.28 -6.13
CA ALA A 277 -42.03 -6.12 -7.04
C ALA A 277 -42.88 -6.53 -8.25
N LEU A 278 -42.25 -6.64 -9.39
CA LEU A 278 -42.81 -7.33 -10.56
C LEU A 278 -42.48 -8.81 -10.44
N VAL A 279 -43.51 -9.64 -10.56
CA VAL A 279 -43.37 -11.09 -10.49
C VAL A 279 -44.05 -11.74 -11.71
N GLY A 280 -43.39 -12.74 -12.25
CA GLY A 280 -43.90 -13.53 -13.34
C GLY A 280 -43.58 -15.01 -13.14
N GLN A 281 -44.47 -15.87 -13.49
CA GLN A 281 -44.25 -17.31 -13.44
C GLN A 281 -44.87 -17.97 -14.65
N TYR A 282 -44.09 -18.82 -15.29
CA TYR A 282 -44.58 -19.77 -16.27
C TYR A 282 -44.31 -21.18 -15.77
N SER A 283 -45.31 -22.04 -15.77
CA SER A 283 -45.18 -23.41 -15.26
C SER A 283 -45.86 -24.40 -16.22
N ILE A 284 -45.16 -25.50 -16.48
CA ILE A 284 -45.73 -26.67 -17.11
C ILE A 284 -46.01 -27.68 -15.99
N LEU A 285 -47.29 -27.89 -15.71
CA LEU A 285 -47.73 -28.74 -14.62
C LEU A 285 -47.66 -30.22 -15.02
N SER A 286 -47.32 -31.11 -14.08
CA SER A 286 -47.34 -32.56 -14.30
C SER A 286 -48.77 -33.06 -14.35
N LYS A 287 -49.04 -34.11 -15.21
CA LYS A 287 -50.25 -34.88 -15.15
C LYS A 287 -50.04 -36.07 -14.19
N PHE A 288 -50.99 -36.27 -13.29
CA PHE A 288 -51.02 -37.44 -12.40
C PHE A 288 -52.46 -38.00 -12.35
N ASN A 289 -52.64 -39.17 -11.76
CA ASN A 289 -53.96 -39.81 -11.68
C ASN A 289 -54.94 -38.83 -11.03
N ASN A 290 -56.14 -38.72 -11.65
CA ASN A 290 -57.24 -37.82 -11.29
C ASN A 290 -56.96 -36.31 -11.50
N TYR A 291 -55.93 -35.94 -12.29
CA TYR A 291 -55.65 -34.54 -12.62
C TYR A 291 -56.86 -33.88 -13.28
N ASP A 292 -57.55 -34.56 -14.22
CA ASP A 292 -58.67 -34.03 -14.98
C ASP A 292 -59.96 -33.85 -14.13
N GLU A 293 -60.02 -34.51 -12.98
CA GLU A 293 -61.16 -34.41 -12.05
C GLU A 293 -61.00 -33.13 -11.16
N PHE A 294 -59.81 -32.82 -10.73
CA PHE A 294 -59.56 -31.69 -9.88
C PHE A 294 -59.25 -30.41 -10.64
N TYR A 295 -58.68 -30.52 -11.84
CA TYR A 295 -58.15 -29.38 -12.59
C TYR A 295 -58.85 -29.26 -13.99
N LYS A 296 -60.09 -29.60 -14.14
CA LYS A 296 -60.85 -29.51 -15.39
C LYS A 296 -60.83 -28.12 -16.05
N LYS A 297 -60.57 -27.07 -15.26
CA LYS A 297 -60.51 -25.67 -15.70
C LYS A 297 -59.08 -25.10 -15.82
N PHE A 298 -58.04 -25.88 -15.46
CA PHE A 298 -56.67 -25.42 -15.52
C PHE A 298 -55.96 -26.08 -16.71
N GLU A 299 -55.33 -25.22 -17.50
CA GLU A 299 -54.45 -25.71 -18.55
C GLU A 299 -53.12 -26.17 -17.95
N ARG A 300 -52.51 -27.20 -18.62
CA ARG A 300 -51.17 -27.68 -18.23
C ARG A 300 -50.10 -26.57 -18.27
N ASN A 301 -50.25 -25.65 -19.24
CA ASN A 301 -49.42 -24.48 -19.37
C ASN A 301 -50.04 -23.32 -18.58
N ASN A 302 -49.40 -22.94 -17.49
CA ASN A 302 -49.87 -21.87 -16.61
C ASN A 302 -48.93 -20.67 -16.68
N VAL A 303 -49.52 -19.49 -16.95
CA VAL A 303 -48.79 -18.20 -16.96
C VAL A 303 -49.42 -17.30 -15.91
N SER A 304 -48.58 -16.74 -15.04
CA SER A 304 -48.96 -15.74 -14.06
C SER A 304 -48.01 -14.54 -14.16
N VAL A 305 -48.53 -13.35 -14.35
CA VAL A 305 -47.76 -12.09 -14.33
C VAL A 305 -48.50 -11.10 -13.46
N GLY A 306 -47.81 -10.44 -12.56
CA GLY A 306 -48.46 -9.55 -11.63
C GLY A 306 -47.48 -8.58 -10.92
N VAL A 307 -48.07 -7.70 -10.15
CA VAL A 307 -47.36 -6.80 -9.23
C VAL A 307 -47.62 -7.30 -7.82
N GLN A 308 -46.56 -7.60 -7.10
CA GLN A 308 -46.64 -7.97 -5.70
C GLN A 308 -46.36 -6.72 -4.83
N ILE A 309 -47.34 -6.37 -3.99
CA ILE A 309 -47.20 -5.29 -3.02
C ILE A 309 -47.22 -5.92 -1.63
N THR A 310 -46.17 -5.67 -0.86
CA THR A 310 -46.03 -6.15 0.54
C THR A 310 -46.08 -4.97 1.48
N ILE A 311 -47.08 -4.94 2.37
CA ILE A 311 -47.29 -3.87 3.35
C ILE A 311 -47.02 -4.39 4.77
N PRO A 312 -46.03 -3.85 5.51
CA PRO A 312 -45.75 -4.26 6.88
C PRO A 312 -46.78 -3.65 7.84
N LEU A 313 -47.73 -4.45 8.34
CA LEU A 313 -48.74 -3.98 9.31
C LEU A 313 -48.22 -4.03 10.75
N PHE A 314 -47.52 -5.08 11.14
CA PHE A 314 -46.86 -5.24 12.42
C PHE A 314 -45.39 -5.57 12.17
N ALA A 315 -44.52 -4.58 12.40
CA ALA A 315 -43.13 -4.66 11.98
C ALA A 315 -42.16 -4.52 13.17
N SER A 316 -42.25 -5.44 14.15
CA SER A 316 -41.28 -5.47 15.28
C SER A 316 -39.84 -5.61 14.79
N LYS A 317 -39.64 -6.40 13.72
CA LYS A 317 -38.32 -6.55 13.05
C LYS A 317 -37.85 -5.21 12.48
N THR A 318 -38.71 -4.46 11.81
CA THR A 318 -38.39 -3.14 11.25
C THR A 318 -37.98 -2.17 12.34
N LYS A 319 -38.71 -2.14 13.47
CA LYS A 319 -38.35 -1.31 14.63
C LYS A 319 -36.96 -1.65 15.17
N ALA A 320 -36.65 -2.94 15.31
CA ALA A 320 -35.34 -3.39 15.75
C ALA A 320 -34.24 -3.05 14.73
N THR A 321 -34.51 -3.22 13.43
CA THR A 321 -33.57 -2.87 12.36
C THR A 321 -33.27 -1.37 12.35
N VAL A 322 -34.25 -0.50 12.54
CA VAL A 322 -34.06 0.96 12.65
C VAL A 322 -33.24 1.31 13.87
N ALA A 323 -33.53 0.69 15.04
CA ALA A 323 -32.76 0.93 16.26
C ALA A 323 -31.30 0.52 16.10
N LEU A 324 -31.06 -0.65 15.47
CA LEU A 324 -29.71 -1.14 15.15
C LEU A 324 -28.99 -0.16 14.22
N ALA A 325 -29.58 0.18 13.08
CA ALA A 325 -28.98 1.08 12.10
C ALA A 325 -28.67 2.46 12.67
N LYS A 326 -29.52 2.98 13.61
CA LYS A 326 -29.24 4.21 14.33
C LYS A 326 -28.03 4.10 15.25
N SER A 327 -27.90 2.97 15.97
CA SER A 327 -26.74 2.72 16.84
C SER A 327 -25.46 2.60 16.03
N GLU A 328 -25.51 1.91 14.89
CA GLU A 328 -24.37 1.77 13.97
C GLU A 328 -23.94 3.12 13.36
N LEU A 329 -24.90 4.01 13.04
CA LEU A 329 -24.57 5.37 12.59
C LEU A 329 -23.86 6.16 13.71
N ASN A 330 -24.35 6.09 14.94
CA ASN A 330 -23.69 6.74 16.07
C ASN A 330 -22.25 6.24 16.28
N VAL A 331 -22.02 4.92 16.13
CA VAL A 331 -20.66 4.35 16.17
C VAL A 331 -19.79 4.95 15.06
N ALA A 332 -20.31 5.04 13.84
CA ALA A 332 -19.54 5.60 12.70
C ALA A 332 -19.23 7.10 12.90
N GLU A 333 -20.15 7.88 13.48
CA GLU A 333 -19.94 9.30 13.81
C GLU A 333 -18.85 9.49 14.88
N LEU A 334 -18.88 8.67 15.93
CA LEU A 334 -17.83 8.67 16.97
C LEU A 334 -16.48 8.23 16.40
N THR A 335 -16.48 7.21 15.57
CA THR A 335 -15.26 6.73 14.90
C THR A 335 -14.63 7.82 14.03
N LEU A 336 -15.43 8.55 13.26
CA LEU A 336 -14.96 9.69 12.46
C LEU A 336 -14.37 10.78 13.35
N GLY A 337 -15.03 11.10 14.47
CA GLY A 337 -14.54 12.07 15.44
C GLY A 337 -13.18 11.67 16.03
N ASN A 338 -13.05 10.41 16.44
CA ASN A 338 -11.81 9.85 16.97
C ASN A 338 -10.70 9.87 15.91
N LYS A 339 -11.01 9.49 14.65
CA LYS A 339 -10.02 9.47 13.57
C LYS A 339 -9.47 10.88 13.27
N ARG A 340 -10.33 11.89 13.27
CA ARG A 340 -9.88 13.29 13.12
C ARG A 340 -8.96 13.74 14.25
N GLN A 341 -9.25 13.30 15.49
CA GLN A 341 -8.39 13.61 16.64
C GLN A 341 -7.06 12.85 16.56
N GLU A 342 -7.08 11.59 16.19
CA GLU A 342 -5.88 10.75 15.97
C GLU A 342 -4.93 11.38 14.94
N VAL A 343 -5.44 11.73 13.75
CA VAL A 343 -4.66 12.38 12.70
C VAL A 343 -4.06 13.70 13.17
N ARG A 344 -4.83 14.51 13.93
CA ARG A 344 -4.34 15.76 14.48
C ARG A 344 -3.16 15.55 15.44
N LEU A 345 -3.25 14.57 16.32
CA LEU A 345 -2.18 14.22 17.26
C LEU A 345 -0.96 13.63 16.53
N ASP A 346 -1.17 12.77 15.53
CA ASP A 346 -0.10 12.17 14.71
C ASP A 346 0.73 13.24 14.00
N ILE A 347 0.08 14.21 13.36
CA ILE A 347 0.78 15.32 12.70
C ILE A 347 1.58 16.16 13.71
N GLN A 348 1.01 16.46 14.89
CA GLN A 348 1.75 17.21 15.92
C GLN A 348 2.98 16.43 16.39
N GLN A 349 2.85 15.13 16.59
CA GLN A 349 3.94 14.27 17.01
C GLN A 349 5.02 14.19 15.92
N LYS A 350 4.66 13.88 14.67
CA LYS A 350 5.61 13.81 13.55
C LYS A 350 6.34 15.13 13.32
N ALA A 351 5.64 16.27 13.41
CA ALA A 351 6.25 17.57 13.29
C ALA A 351 7.24 17.89 14.44
N ARG A 352 6.99 17.37 15.66
CA ARG A 352 7.97 17.44 16.76
C ARG A 352 9.17 16.54 16.50
N THR A 353 8.93 15.30 16.11
CA THR A 353 9.99 14.33 15.81
C THR A 353 10.92 14.86 14.71
N VAL A 354 10.39 15.49 13.65
CA VAL A 354 11.25 16.12 12.62
C VAL A 354 12.14 17.20 13.22
N ARG A 355 11.64 18.07 14.10
CA ARG A 355 12.47 19.10 14.77
C ARG A 355 13.54 18.49 15.69
N GLU A 356 13.20 17.41 16.39
CA GLU A 356 14.15 16.67 17.23
C GLU A 356 15.27 16.05 16.37
N LEU A 357 14.90 15.46 15.22
CA LEU A 357 15.85 14.89 14.26
C LEU A 357 16.72 15.97 13.58
N ASP A 358 16.16 17.15 13.26
CA ASP A 358 16.93 18.29 12.77
C ASP A 358 17.97 18.74 13.80
N ALA A 359 17.60 18.82 15.08
CA ALA A 359 18.52 19.16 16.15
C ALA A 359 19.59 18.07 16.36
N SER A 360 19.22 16.79 16.30
CA SER A 360 20.15 15.66 16.41
C SER A 360 21.17 15.64 15.27
N ARG A 361 20.72 15.90 14.03
CA ARG A 361 21.61 16.02 12.87
C ARG A 361 22.60 17.18 13.04
N GLU A 362 22.14 18.32 13.54
CA GLU A 362 23.01 19.49 13.77
C GLU A 362 24.06 19.21 14.85
N VAL A 363 23.71 18.50 15.93
CA VAL A 363 24.67 18.02 16.93
C VAL A 363 25.68 17.09 16.28
N ALA A 364 25.26 16.09 15.53
CA ALA A 364 26.17 15.16 14.87
C ALA A 364 27.08 15.86 13.85
N ARG A 365 26.56 16.87 13.13
CA ARG A 365 27.35 17.70 12.20
C ARG A 365 28.45 18.50 12.92
N LEU A 366 28.12 19.07 14.08
CA LEU A 366 29.09 19.82 14.88
C LEU A 366 30.13 18.91 15.52
N ASP A 367 29.70 17.71 16.00
CA ASP A 367 30.63 16.69 16.53
C ASP A 367 31.61 16.22 15.45
N LEU A 368 31.12 15.96 14.24
CA LEU A 368 31.99 15.61 13.11
C LEU A 368 32.96 16.72 12.78
N LYS A 369 32.49 17.97 12.71
CA LYS A 369 33.36 19.13 12.47
C LYS A 369 34.47 19.25 13.54
N LEU A 370 34.12 19.08 14.82
CA LEU A 370 35.07 19.09 15.91
C LEU A 370 36.12 17.96 15.76
N ALA A 371 35.69 16.76 15.42
CA ALA A 371 36.61 15.64 15.19
C ALA A 371 37.55 15.89 14.01
N GLN A 372 37.05 16.50 12.91
CA GLN A 372 37.88 16.89 11.76
C GLN A 372 38.93 17.96 12.12
N GLU A 373 38.52 18.99 12.86
CA GLU A 373 39.43 20.03 13.33
C GLU A 373 40.49 19.46 14.31
N THR A 374 40.07 18.52 15.18
CA THR A 374 40.98 17.82 16.11
C THR A 374 41.97 16.94 15.34
N LEU A 375 41.52 16.19 14.32
CA LEU A 375 42.41 15.40 13.48
C LEU A 375 43.46 16.30 12.76
N GLN A 376 43.00 17.43 12.21
CA GLN A 376 43.89 18.39 11.53
C GLN A 376 44.93 18.98 12.50
N LEU A 377 44.54 19.31 13.73
CA LEU A 377 45.47 19.80 14.77
C LEU A 377 46.48 18.71 15.13
N ASN A 378 46.02 17.49 15.42
CA ASN A 378 46.88 16.35 15.75
C ASN A 378 47.89 16.03 14.63
N GLN A 379 47.45 16.16 13.37
CA GLN A 379 48.32 15.98 12.20
C GLN A 379 49.46 17.04 12.21
N SER A 380 49.16 18.32 12.46
CA SER A 380 50.13 19.38 12.52
C SER A 380 51.12 19.19 13.69
N GLU A 381 50.63 18.78 14.86
CA GLU A 381 51.50 18.52 16.04
C GLU A 381 52.35 17.26 15.85
N PHE A 382 51.87 16.27 15.11
CA PHE A 382 52.68 15.10 14.71
C PHE A 382 53.83 15.51 13.77
N ASP A 383 53.52 16.33 12.76
CA ASP A 383 54.55 16.83 11.82
C ASP A 383 55.62 17.64 12.51
N GLU A 384 55.27 18.29 13.64
CA GLU A 384 56.22 18.97 14.54
C GLU A 384 56.94 18.04 15.55
N GLY A 385 56.60 16.75 15.54
CA GLY A 385 57.20 15.74 16.42
C GLY A 385 56.68 15.76 17.87
N ARG A 386 55.55 16.42 18.14
CA ARG A 386 54.94 16.56 19.49
C ARG A 386 53.98 15.45 19.86
N LEU A 387 53.39 14.80 18.86
CA LEU A 387 52.47 13.68 19.03
C LEU A 387 53.01 12.40 18.43
N THR A 388 52.45 11.28 18.88
CA THR A 388 52.77 9.97 18.35
C THR A 388 51.84 9.61 17.20
N LEU A 389 52.23 8.67 16.34
CA LEU A 389 51.37 8.12 15.29
C LEU A 389 50.06 7.59 15.86
N ARG A 390 50.10 7.02 17.05
CA ARG A 390 48.94 6.49 17.77
C ARG A 390 47.91 7.57 18.11
N ASP A 391 48.34 8.80 18.42
CA ASP A 391 47.41 9.89 18.74
C ASP A 391 46.63 10.32 17.47
N ILE A 392 47.30 10.36 16.31
CA ILE A 392 46.64 10.61 15.02
C ILE A 392 45.62 9.52 14.71
N GLU A 393 46.00 8.27 14.92
CA GLU A 393 45.13 7.15 14.58
C GLU A 393 43.86 7.14 15.43
N ARG A 394 43.98 7.46 16.72
CA ARG A 394 42.83 7.62 17.59
C ARG A 394 41.91 8.74 17.09
N ALA A 395 42.48 9.88 16.69
CA ALA A 395 41.71 11.00 16.14
C ALA A 395 41.01 10.63 14.80
N ARG A 396 41.65 9.80 13.96
CA ARG A 396 41.04 9.29 12.72
C ARG A 396 39.86 8.34 12.97
N LEU A 397 40.03 7.40 13.91
CA LEU A 397 38.96 6.51 14.34
C LEU A 397 37.75 7.30 14.88
N GLU A 398 38.04 8.33 15.70
CA GLU A 398 37.00 9.20 16.23
C GLU A 398 36.30 10.01 15.13
N GLU A 399 37.05 10.56 14.16
CA GLU A 399 36.47 11.24 13.00
C GLU A 399 35.58 10.30 12.19
N SER A 400 36.03 9.07 11.93
CA SER A 400 35.25 8.04 11.19
C SER A 400 33.97 7.65 11.93
N ASP A 401 34.02 7.42 13.25
CA ASP A 401 32.85 7.17 14.09
C ASP A 401 31.85 8.34 14.04
N LYS A 402 32.36 9.60 14.06
CA LYS A 402 31.51 10.80 13.95
C LYS A 402 30.91 10.97 12.55
N TRP A 403 31.60 10.55 11.49
CA TRP A 403 31.05 10.50 10.14
C TRP A 403 29.87 9.54 10.06
N VAL A 404 30.00 8.31 10.57
CA VAL A 404 28.90 7.32 10.59
C VAL A 404 27.73 7.87 11.39
N ALA A 405 27.98 8.44 12.58
CA ALA A 405 26.92 9.03 13.40
C ALA A 405 26.17 10.19 12.69
N PHE A 406 26.89 10.98 11.89
CA PHE A 406 26.28 12.04 11.08
C PHE A 406 25.39 11.46 9.97
N LEU A 407 25.86 10.41 9.25
CA LEU A 407 25.08 9.74 8.21
C LEU A 407 23.81 9.09 8.77
N ASP A 408 23.91 8.42 9.92
CA ASP A 408 22.77 7.84 10.63
C ASP A 408 21.74 8.92 11.01
N ALA A 409 22.22 10.06 11.55
CA ALA A 409 21.34 11.16 11.95
C ALA A 409 20.67 11.83 10.74
N ASP A 410 21.38 11.96 9.62
CA ASP A 410 20.84 12.52 8.38
C ASP A 410 19.81 11.60 7.75
N PHE A 411 20.07 10.29 7.71
CA PHE A 411 19.11 9.28 7.25
C PHE A 411 17.83 9.28 8.11
N ALA A 412 17.98 9.29 9.45
CA ALA A 412 16.84 9.37 10.37
C ALA A 412 15.99 10.63 10.14
N ARG A 413 16.65 11.79 9.89
CA ARG A 413 15.98 13.05 9.54
C ARG A 413 15.19 12.91 8.23
N GLN A 414 15.78 12.39 7.18
CA GLN A 414 15.13 12.21 5.87
C GLN A 414 13.93 11.26 5.98
N GLN A 415 14.05 10.18 6.73
CA GLN A 415 12.96 9.25 7.02
C GLN A 415 11.82 9.93 7.79
N GLY A 416 12.14 10.74 8.80
CA GLY A 416 11.16 11.54 9.55
C GLY A 416 10.41 12.52 8.65
N GLN A 417 11.10 13.19 7.73
CA GLN A 417 10.50 14.10 6.75
C GLN A 417 9.59 13.37 5.75
N LEU A 418 10.00 12.20 5.23
CA LEU A 418 9.14 11.36 4.39
C LEU A 418 7.86 10.94 5.11
N SER A 419 7.97 10.55 6.38
CA SER A 419 6.80 10.19 7.21
C SER A 419 5.86 11.36 7.42
N LEU A 420 6.37 12.57 7.59
CA LEU A 420 5.56 13.79 7.70
C LEU A 420 4.89 14.16 6.37
N LEU A 421 5.61 14.06 5.24
CA LEU A 421 5.06 14.27 3.90
C LEU A 421 3.95 13.27 3.57
N GLN A 422 4.12 12.00 3.97
CA GLN A 422 3.07 10.99 3.86
C GLN A 422 1.82 11.39 4.64
N ALA A 423 1.98 11.73 5.91
CA ALA A 423 0.87 12.08 6.78
C ALA A 423 0.14 13.38 6.36
N THR A 424 0.82 14.27 5.63
CA THR A 424 0.22 15.51 5.09
C THR A 424 -0.32 15.36 3.67
N GLY A 425 -0.19 14.17 3.03
CA GLY A 425 -0.63 13.91 1.66
C GLY A 425 0.17 14.66 0.60
N GLN A 426 1.45 14.98 0.89
CA GLN A 426 2.30 15.76 -0.01
C GLN A 426 3.30 14.90 -0.79
N LEU A 427 3.38 13.59 -0.52
CA LEU A 427 4.33 12.68 -1.18
C LEU A 427 4.23 12.73 -2.71
N ALA A 428 3.02 12.70 -3.25
CA ALA A 428 2.81 12.70 -4.69
C ALA A 428 3.39 13.95 -5.37
N LYS A 429 3.45 15.10 -4.68
CA LYS A 429 4.03 16.34 -5.24
C LYS A 429 5.55 16.32 -5.32
N VAL A 430 6.20 15.53 -4.45
CA VAL A 430 7.66 15.43 -4.40
C VAL A 430 8.18 14.45 -5.45
N PHE A 431 7.41 13.41 -5.75
CA PHE A 431 7.83 12.32 -6.65
C PHE A 431 7.19 12.34 -8.04
N GLN A 432 6.20 13.19 -8.30
CA GLN A 432 5.67 13.49 -9.63
C GLN A 432 6.51 14.59 -10.28
#